data_257c2337014db51f4f4dc2e83353c9bb
#
_entry.id   257c2337014db51f4f4dc2e83353c9bb
#
_cell.length_a   1.000
_cell.length_b   1.000
_cell.length_c   1.000
_cell.angle_alpha   90.00
_cell.angle_beta   90.00
_cell.angle_gamma   90.00
#
_symmetry.space_group_name_H-M   'P 1'
#
loop_
_entity.id
_entity.type
_entity.pdbx_description
1 polymer ?
#
loop_
_entity_poly.entity_id
_entity_poly.type
_entity_poly.pdbx_seq_one_letter_code
_entity_poly.pdbx_strand_id
1 'polypeptide(L)'
;MRGRRTLREIMLANQKSEALYAALAGVPVREFDQMPPEPKRRAPSKPSGEPSEADILRAIMALLRHHPKVAQCWRQNSGTFQERNRDGSVRYIRANTQKGMSDIMGVLRDGRTLAIEVKSRVGKMRPGQDEFLQTIRQAGGVAGVCRSVDDAVRLLGDA
;
A
#
# COMPACT_ATOMS: atom_id res chain seq x y z
N MET A 1 15.27 -4.11 27.20
CA MET A 1 14.95 -3.85 25.76
C MET A 1 15.44 -5.04 24.93
N ARG A 2 14.56 -5.87 24.38
CA ARG A 2 14.96 -6.95 23.47
C ARG A 2 15.17 -6.33 22.07
N GLY A 3 16.42 -6.34 21.57
CA GLY A 3 16.75 -5.86 20.23
C GLY A 3 15.90 -6.56 19.18
N ARG A 4 15.46 -5.82 18.16
CA ARG A 4 14.76 -6.39 17.00
C ARG A 4 15.74 -7.30 16.27
N ARG A 5 15.38 -8.58 16.14
CA ARG A 5 16.14 -9.54 15.33
C ARG A 5 16.21 -9.05 13.89
N THR A 6 17.37 -9.19 13.27
CA THR A 6 17.54 -8.91 11.84
C THR A 6 16.79 -9.98 11.03
N LEU A 7 16.39 -9.65 9.79
CA LEU A 7 15.79 -10.62 8.86
C LEU A 7 16.67 -11.88 8.71
N ARG A 8 18.00 -11.72 8.71
CA ARG A 8 18.96 -12.81 8.65
C ARG A 8 18.88 -13.73 9.87
N GLU A 9 18.72 -13.18 11.08
CA GLU A 9 18.57 -13.99 12.31
C GLU A 9 17.23 -14.75 12.35
N ILE A 10 16.16 -14.12 11.82
CA ILE A 10 14.86 -14.77 11.70
C ILE A 10 14.94 -15.91 10.68
N MET A 11 15.60 -15.70 9.56
CA MET A 11 15.75 -16.69 8.49
C MET A 11 16.65 -17.86 8.92
N LEU A 12 17.72 -17.60 9.67
CA LEU A 12 18.56 -18.66 10.27
C LEU A 12 17.79 -19.50 11.31
N ALA A 13 16.90 -18.88 12.06
CA ALA A 13 16.03 -19.60 13.00
C ALA A 13 14.99 -20.47 12.25
N ASN A 14 14.42 -19.97 11.15
CA ASN A 14 13.49 -20.74 10.30
C ASN A 14 14.20 -21.87 9.56
N GLN A 15 15.44 -21.67 9.09
CA GLN A 15 16.23 -22.70 8.42
C GLN A 15 16.49 -23.93 9.31
N LYS A 16 16.75 -23.71 10.61
CA LYS A 16 16.88 -24.82 11.56
C LYS A 16 15.58 -25.61 11.68
N SER A 17 14.45 -24.94 11.64
CA SER A 17 13.12 -25.59 11.65
C SER A 17 12.84 -26.34 10.34
N GLU A 18 13.15 -25.71 9.18
CA GLU A 18 13.00 -26.34 7.87
C GLU A 18 13.93 -27.52 7.67
N ALA A 19 15.18 -27.45 8.15
CA ALA A 19 16.13 -28.56 8.14
C ALA A 19 15.61 -29.74 8.98
N LEU A 20 14.99 -29.46 10.11
CA LEU A 20 14.38 -30.49 10.96
C LEU A 20 13.17 -31.15 10.26
N TYR A 21 12.31 -30.34 9.65
CA TYR A 21 11.16 -30.84 8.89
C TYR A 21 11.57 -31.63 7.64
N ALA A 22 12.60 -31.16 6.92
CA ALA A 22 13.13 -31.84 5.75
C ALA A 22 13.78 -33.20 6.12
N ALA A 23 14.51 -33.25 7.25
CA ALA A 23 15.08 -34.49 7.76
C ALA A 23 14.00 -35.49 8.19
N LEU A 24 12.92 -35.03 8.80
CA LEU A 24 11.76 -35.85 9.19
C LEU A 24 10.95 -36.34 7.98
N ALA A 25 10.89 -35.54 6.90
CA ALA A 25 10.13 -35.85 5.68
C ALA A 25 10.94 -36.54 4.60
N GLY A 26 12.26 -36.74 4.78
CA GLY A 26 13.15 -37.32 3.77
C GLY A 26 13.38 -36.43 2.52
N VAL A 27 13.15 -35.12 2.63
CA VAL A 27 13.27 -34.15 1.55
C VAL A 27 14.64 -33.44 1.63
N PRO A 28 15.39 -33.27 0.53
CA PRO A 28 16.69 -32.59 0.56
C PRO A 28 16.53 -31.11 0.94
N VAL A 29 17.31 -30.67 1.90
CA VAL A 29 17.38 -29.26 2.32
C VAL A 29 18.08 -28.45 1.22
N ARG A 30 17.45 -27.34 0.77
CA ARG A 30 18.08 -26.40 -0.15
C ARG A 30 19.16 -25.60 0.57
N GLU A 31 20.33 -25.52 -0.04
CA GLU A 31 21.44 -24.75 0.54
C GLU A 31 21.10 -23.24 0.58
N PHE A 32 21.48 -22.62 1.70
CA PHE A 32 21.22 -21.21 2.01
C PHE A 32 21.94 -20.22 1.08
N ASP A 33 23.01 -20.66 0.42
CA ASP A 33 23.81 -19.83 -0.49
C ASP A 33 23.09 -19.44 -1.81
N GLN A 34 21.91 -20.02 -2.07
CA GLN A 34 21.11 -19.68 -3.26
C GLN A 34 20.05 -18.58 -3.00
N MET A 35 20.05 -17.96 -1.84
CA MET A 35 19.16 -16.84 -1.58
C MET A 35 19.60 -15.60 -2.38
N PRO A 36 18.65 -14.95 -3.09
CA PRO A 36 18.95 -13.68 -3.74
C PRO A 36 19.41 -12.66 -2.70
N PRO A 37 20.37 -11.78 -3.03
CA PRO A 37 20.82 -10.74 -2.13
C PRO A 37 19.62 -9.90 -1.66
N GLU A 38 19.62 -9.53 -0.39
CA GLU A 38 18.58 -8.65 0.18
C GLU A 38 18.39 -7.43 -0.74
N PRO A 39 17.13 -7.08 -1.08
CA PRO A 39 16.89 -5.88 -1.86
C PRO A 39 17.50 -4.69 -1.12
N LYS A 40 18.46 -4.02 -1.76
CA LYS A 40 19.11 -2.82 -1.21
C LYS A 40 18.01 -1.86 -0.79
N ARG A 41 17.86 -1.61 0.52
CA ARG A 41 16.97 -0.56 1.03
C ARG A 41 17.42 0.73 0.32
N ARG A 42 16.52 1.32 -0.45
CA ARG A 42 16.76 2.67 -0.98
C ARG A 42 17.07 3.56 0.23
N ALA A 43 18.23 4.20 0.21
CA ALA A 43 18.55 5.23 1.19
C ALA A 43 17.36 6.20 1.24
N PRO A 44 16.94 6.63 2.44
CA PRO A 44 15.90 7.63 2.55
C PRO A 44 16.33 8.83 1.70
N SER A 45 15.50 9.21 0.74
CA SER A 45 15.72 10.44 -0.03
C SER A 45 15.86 11.59 0.97
N LYS A 46 16.88 12.46 0.76
CA LYS A 46 17.02 13.68 1.58
C LYS A 46 15.65 14.34 1.70
N PRO A 47 15.23 14.80 2.90
CA PRO A 47 13.97 15.47 3.05
C PRO A 47 13.98 16.70 2.14
N SER A 48 13.28 16.64 1.02
CA SER A 48 12.83 17.83 0.33
C SER A 48 11.88 18.51 1.31
N GLY A 49 11.94 19.80 1.53
CA GLY A 49 11.11 20.50 2.52
C GLY A 49 9.58 20.37 2.27
N GLU A 50 9.17 19.63 1.24
CA GLU A 50 7.77 19.35 0.92
C GLU A 50 7.44 17.86 1.18
N PRO A 51 6.24 17.56 1.74
CA PRO A 51 5.81 16.20 2.04
C PRO A 51 5.64 15.38 0.74
N SER A 52 6.11 14.14 0.76
CA SER A 52 5.88 13.19 -0.34
C SER A 52 4.40 12.74 -0.40
N GLU A 53 3.95 12.20 -1.54
CA GLU A 53 2.61 11.60 -1.66
C GLU A 53 2.37 10.53 -0.58
N ALA A 54 3.39 9.75 -0.23
CA ALA A 54 3.30 8.76 0.82
C ALA A 54 3.12 9.37 2.22
N ASP A 55 3.71 10.55 2.48
CA ASP A 55 3.54 11.28 3.75
C ASP A 55 2.14 11.87 3.84
N ILE A 56 1.67 12.50 2.76
CA ILE A 56 0.31 13.06 2.64
C ILE A 56 -0.72 11.95 2.82
N LEU A 57 -0.55 10.80 2.14
CA LEU A 57 -1.45 9.65 2.26
C LEU A 57 -1.52 9.14 3.70
N ARG A 58 -0.38 9.01 4.38
CA ARG A 58 -0.34 8.58 5.79
C ARG A 58 -1.09 9.55 6.71
N ALA A 59 -0.89 10.85 6.50
CA ALA A 59 -1.55 11.89 7.28
C ALA A 59 -3.07 11.91 7.05
N ILE A 60 -3.52 11.80 5.78
CA ILE A 60 -4.96 11.70 5.45
C ILE A 60 -5.57 10.44 6.05
N MET A 61 -4.91 9.28 5.95
CA MET A 61 -5.39 8.03 6.55
C MET A 61 -5.51 8.14 8.08
N ALA A 62 -4.59 8.84 8.75
CA ALA A 62 -4.68 9.08 10.19
C ALA A 62 -5.89 9.96 10.54
N LEU A 63 -6.14 11.04 9.77
CA LEU A 63 -7.34 11.88 9.92
C LEU A 63 -8.61 11.04 9.73
N LEU A 64 -8.73 10.30 8.62
CA LEU A 64 -9.96 9.59 8.26
C LEU A 64 -10.37 8.55 9.30
N ARG A 65 -9.41 7.87 9.93
CA ARG A 65 -9.68 6.85 10.97
C ARG A 65 -10.40 7.40 12.19
N HIS A 66 -10.26 8.69 12.45
CA HIS A 66 -10.86 9.37 13.62
C HIS A 66 -11.95 10.37 13.23
N HIS A 67 -12.20 10.54 11.93
CA HIS A 67 -13.17 11.54 11.47
C HIS A 67 -14.62 11.06 11.72
N PRO A 68 -15.49 11.90 12.33
CA PRO A 68 -16.84 11.49 12.74
C PRO A 68 -17.74 11.05 11.58
N LYS A 69 -17.56 11.59 10.38
CA LYS A 69 -18.34 11.20 9.18
C LYS A 69 -17.87 9.89 8.54
N VAL A 70 -16.67 9.37 8.88
CA VAL A 70 -16.11 8.17 8.27
C VAL A 70 -16.45 6.93 9.10
N ALA A 71 -17.07 5.93 8.48
CA ALA A 71 -17.34 4.65 9.11
C ALA A 71 -16.13 3.73 9.01
N GLN A 72 -15.53 3.64 7.81
CA GLN A 72 -14.35 2.84 7.54
C GLN A 72 -13.57 3.41 6.36
N CYS A 73 -12.24 3.30 6.39
CA CYS A 73 -11.39 3.62 5.26
C CYS A 73 -10.21 2.66 5.18
N TRP A 74 -9.71 2.47 3.95
CA TRP A 74 -8.55 1.63 3.68
C TRP A 74 -7.72 2.18 2.53
N ARG A 75 -6.43 1.85 2.53
CA ARG A 75 -5.56 2.15 1.41
C ARG A 75 -5.78 1.14 0.30
N GLN A 76 -5.98 1.63 -0.91
CA GLN A 76 -6.07 0.80 -2.10
C GLN A 76 -4.69 0.67 -2.76
N ASN A 77 -4.18 -0.56 -2.80
CA ASN A 77 -2.94 -0.85 -3.49
C ASN A 77 -3.24 -1.16 -4.96
N SER A 78 -2.76 -0.30 -5.86
CA SER A 78 -2.86 -0.50 -7.32
C SER A 78 -1.54 -0.98 -7.94
N GLY A 79 -0.59 -1.44 -7.12
CA GLY A 79 0.73 -1.86 -7.54
C GLY A 79 0.73 -3.19 -8.31
N THR A 80 1.85 -3.47 -8.98
CA THR A 80 2.14 -4.78 -9.56
C THR A 80 3.08 -5.52 -8.62
N PHE A 81 2.75 -6.75 -8.25
CA PHE A 81 3.62 -7.63 -7.48
C PHE A 81 4.38 -8.55 -8.42
N GLN A 82 5.64 -8.78 -8.11
CA GLN A 82 6.44 -9.82 -8.73
C GLN A 82 6.27 -11.11 -7.91
N GLU A 83 5.78 -12.14 -8.53
CA GLU A 83 5.82 -13.49 -7.99
C GLU A 83 6.86 -14.31 -8.76
N ARG A 84 7.74 -14.97 -8.03
CA ARG A 84 8.71 -15.89 -8.62
C ARG A 84 8.17 -17.31 -8.48
N ASN A 85 7.94 -17.97 -9.62
CA ASN A 85 7.52 -19.36 -9.67
C ASN A 85 8.66 -20.30 -9.23
N ARG A 86 8.32 -21.56 -8.93
CA ARG A 86 9.29 -22.59 -8.52
C ARG A 86 10.32 -22.91 -9.61
N ASP A 87 9.98 -22.70 -10.88
CA ASP A 87 10.86 -22.88 -12.05
C ASP A 87 11.81 -21.70 -12.28
N GLY A 88 11.77 -20.66 -11.42
CA GLY A 88 12.59 -19.45 -11.53
C GLY A 88 12.00 -18.36 -12.42
N SER A 89 10.91 -18.63 -13.14
CA SER A 89 10.22 -17.62 -13.95
C SER A 89 9.57 -16.55 -13.07
N VAL A 90 9.44 -15.33 -13.60
CA VAL A 90 8.84 -14.19 -12.88
C VAL A 90 7.50 -13.86 -13.51
N ARG A 91 6.46 -13.87 -12.68
CA ARG A 91 5.11 -13.45 -13.05
C ARG A 91 4.79 -12.10 -12.39
N TYR A 92 4.19 -11.19 -13.17
CA TYR A 92 3.71 -9.92 -12.68
C TYR A 92 2.21 -10.00 -12.42
N ILE A 93 1.81 -9.86 -11.16
CA ILE A 93 0.41 -9.87 -10.74
C ILE A 93 -0.01 -8.46 -10.42
N ARG A 94 -1.04 -7.95 -11.08
CA ARG A 94 -1.65 -6.68 -10.71
C ARG A 94 -2.51 -6.88 -9.46
N ALA A 95 -2.30 -6.07 -8.45
CA ALA A 95 -3.09 -6.08 -7.23
C ALA A 95 -4.56 -5.70 -7.46
N ASN A 96 -4.80 -4.90 -8.51
CA ASN A 96 -6.13 -4.42 -8.86
C ASN A 96 -6.30 -4.44 -10.38
N THR A 97 -7.42 -4.97 -10.84
CA THR A 97 -7.81 -4.99 -12.26
C THR A 97 -8.50 -3.70 -12.69
N GLN A 98 -9.10 -2.96 -11.74
CA GLN A 98 -9.76 -1.69 -12.00
C GLN A 98 -8.72 -0.58 -12.21
N LYS A 99 -8.64 -0.06 -13.44
CA LYS A 99 -7.77 1.08 -13.77
C LYS A 99 -8.31 2.35 -13.13
N GLY A 100 -7.40 3.23 -12.68
CA GLY A 100 -7.76 4.56 -12.17
C GLY A 100 -8.36 4.58 -10.77
N MET A 101 -8.44 3.44 -10.08
CA MET A 101 -8.94 3.41 -8.70
C MET A 101 -8.08 4.30 -7.78
N SER A 102 -8.76 5.03 -6.91
CA SER A 102 -8.14 5.99 -5.98
C SER A 102 -7.26 5.32 -4.92
N ASP A 103 -6.30 6.08 -4.39
CA ASP A 103 -5.34 5.61 -3.37
C ASP A 103 -6.00 5.24 -2.04
N ILE A 104 -7.09 5.93 -1.68
CA ILE A 104 -7.87 5.68 -0.47
C ILE A 104 -9.33 5.47 -0.86
N MET A 105 -9.91 4.40 -0.34
CA MET A 105 -11.32 4.09 -0.43
C MET A 105 -11.93 4.03 0.97
N GLY A 106 -13.24 4.26 1.07
CA GLY A 106 -13.92 4.20 2.35
C GLY A 106 -15.44 4.21 2.21
N VAL A 107 -16.09 4.12 3.36
CA VAL A 107 -17.53 4.25 3.51
C VAL A 107 -17.80 5.31 4.57
N LEU A 108 -18.65 6.27 4.26
CA LEU A 108 -19.15 7.25 5.21
C LEU A 108 -20.25 6.66 6.09
N ARG A 109 -20.52 7.28 7.24
CA ARG A 109 -21.55 6.78 8.17
C ARG A 109 -22.99 6.88 7.62
N ASP A 110 -23.20 7.70 6.62
CA ASP A 110 -24.46 7.79 5.88
C ASP A 110 -24.60 6.77 4.72
N GLY A 111 -23.61 5.88 4.59
CA GLY A 111 -23.58 4.83 3.58
C GLY A 111 -22.94 5.23 2.25
N ARG A 112 -22.59 6.49 2.03
CA ARG A 112 -21.94 6.93 0.80
C ARG A 112 -20.51 6.40 0.69
N THR A 113 -20.10 6.11 -0.55
CA THR A 113 -18.70 5.74 -0.85
C THR A 113 -17.79 6.97 -0.75
N LEU A 114 -16.62 6.79 -0.14
CA LEU A 114 -15.55 7.76 -0.13
C LEU A 114 -14.41 7.29 -1.04
N ALA A 115 -13.90 8.18 -1.92
CA ALA A 115 -12.74 7.92 -2.76
C ALA A 115 -11.81 9.13 -2.80
N ILE A 116 -10.55 8.96 -2.37
CA ILE A 116 -9.55 10.02 -2.34
C ILE A 116 -8.33 9.60 -3.14
N GLU A 117 -8.03 10.37 -4.17
CA GLU A 117 -6.76 10.30 -4.89
C GLU A 117 -5.77 11.24 -4.21
N VAL A 118 -4.61 10.73 -3.83
CA VAL A 118 -3.56 11.52 -3.17
C VAL A 118 -2.51 11.93 -4.18
N LYS A 119 -2.14 13.20 -4.16
CA LYS A 119 -1.08 13.75 -5.02
C LYS A 119 -0.16 14.66 -4.22
N SER A 120 1.11 14.71 -4.59
CA SER A 120 1.99 15.78 -4.16
C SER A 120 1.54 17.12 -4.75
N ARG A 121 2.12 18.24 -4.28
CA ARG A 121 1.78 19.59 -4.76
C ARG A 121 1.89 19.72 -6.28
N VAL A 122 2.87 19.07 -6.88
CA VAL A 122 3.15 19.11 -8.33
C VAL A 122 2.69 17.84 -9.07
N GLY A 123 2.16 16.85 -8.34
CA GLY A 123 1.72 15.58 -8.90
C GLY A 123 0.55 15.77 -9.88
N LYS A 124 0.57 15.04 -10.99
CA LYS A 124 -0.48 15.07 -12.02
C LYS A 124 -1.39 13.86 -11.93
N MET A 125 -2.66 14.05 -12.28
CA MET A 125 -3.60 12.95 -12.45
C MET A 125 -3.17 12.06 -13.61
N ARG A 126 -3.37 10.75 -13.47
CA ARG A 126 -3.15 9.78 -14.54
C ARG A 126 -4.48 9.53 -15.28
N PRO A 127 -4.42 9.09 -16.56
CA PRO A 127 -5.63 8.69 -17.28
C PRO A 127 -6.44 7.65 -16.49
N GLY A 128 -7.75 7.82 -16.45
CA GLY A 128 -8.69 6.96 -15.74
C GLY A 128 -8.91 7.32 -14.26
N GLN A 129 -8.03 8.08 -13.61
CA GLN A 129 -8.23 8.48 -12.21
C GLN A 129 -9.37 9.50 -12.08
N ASP A 130 -9.45 10.46 -13.00
CA ASP A 130 -10.53 11.45 -12.99
C ASP A 130 -11.88 10.82 -13.31
N GLU A 131 -11.92 9.92 -14.30
CA GLU A 131 -13.12 9.15 -14.67
C GLU A 131 -13.65 8.34 -13.49
N PHE A 132 -12.76 7.70 -12.74
CA PHE A 132 -13.12 6.94 -11.55
C PHE A 132 -13.74 7.85 -10.48
N LEU A 133 -13.11 8.99 -10.16
CA LEU A 133 -13.65 9.96 -9.20
C LEU A 133 -15.00 10.51 -9.64
N GLN A 134 -15.17 10.81 -10.94
CA GLN A 134 -16.44 11.24 -11.49
C GLN A 134 -17.54 10.19 -11.33
N THR A 135 -17.23 8.92 -11.61
CA THR A 135 -18.18 7.81 -11.43
C THR A 135 -18.67 7.73 -9.98
N ILE A 136 -17.76 7.85 -9.00
CA ILE A 136 -18.14 7.84 -7.58
C ILE A 136 -19.05 9.03 -7.24
N ARG A 137 -18.74 10.24 -7.74
CA ARG A 137 -19.57 11.44 -7.52
C ARG A 137 -20.95 11.31 -8.14
N GLN A 138 -21.04 10.81 -9.37
CA GLN A 138 -22.31 10.57 -10.07
C GLN A 138 -23.18 9.54 -9.36
N ALA A 139 -22.56 8.56 -8.69
CA ALA A 139 -23.26 7.58 -7.86
C ALA A 139 -23.63 8.13 -6.46
N GLY A 140 -23.47 9.43 -6.21
CA GLY A 140 -23.79 10.06 -4.94
C GLY A 140 -22.70 9.92 -3.87
N GLY A 141 -21.54 9.38 -4.20
CA GLY A 141 -20.41 9.27 -3.30
C GLY A 141 -19.60 10.57 -3.17
N VAL A 142 -18.70 10.59 -2.21
CA VAL A 142 -17.78 11.70 -1.96
C VAL A 142 -16.41 11.33 -2.55
N ALA A 143 -15.95 12.10 -3.54
CA ALA A 143 -14.70 11.78 -4.21
C ALA A 143 -13.92 13.02 -4.61
N GLY A 144 -12.59 12.99 -4.43
CA GLY A 144 -11.74 14.12 -4.77
C GLY A 144 -10.25 13.82 -4.78
N VAL A 145 -9.48 14.81 -5.26
CA VAL A 145 -8.02 14.80 -5.20
C VAL A 145 -7.59 15.60 -3.99
N CYS A 146 -6.77 15.01 -3.13
CA CYS A 146 -6.24 15.68 -1.95
C CYS A 146 -4.71 15.78 -2.05
N ARG A 147 -4.19 16.99 -1.84
CA ARG A 147 -2.76 17.31 -1.82
C ARG A 147 -2.27 17.63 -0.41
N SER A 148 -3.20 17.71 0.52
CA SER A 148 -2.98 17.99 1.94
C SER A 148 -4.07 17.37 2.80
N VAL A 149 -3.86 17.38 4.12
CA VAL A 149 -4.89 17.00 5.10
C VAL A 149 -6.07 17.97 5.03
N ASP A 150 -5.80 19.26 4.83
CA ASP A 150 -6.84 20.30 4.73
C ASP A 150 -7.78 20.08 3.53
N ASP A 151 -7.25 19.55 2.41
CA ASP A 151 -8.09 19.17 1.27
C ASP A 151 -9.07 18.06 1.65
N ALA A 152 -8.62 17.08 2.42
CA ALA A 152 -9.48 16.00 2.88
C ALA A 152 -10.54 16.49 3.88
N VAL A 153 -10.18 17.44 4.75
CA VAL A 153 -11.14 18.09 5.67
C VAL A 153 -12.20 18.86 4.89
N ARG A 154 -11.80 19.66 3.89
CA ARG A 154 -12.75 20.36 3.02
C ARG A 154 -13.67 19.39 2.28
N LEU A 155 -13.12 18.37 1.65
CA LEU A 155 -13.89 17.37 0.92
C LEU A 155 -14.95 16.70 1.80
N LEU A 156 -14.65 16.43 3.06
CA LEU A 156 -15.60 15.86 4.03
C LEU A 156 -16.52 16.91 4.65
N GLY A 157 -16.11 18.18 4.68
CA GLY A 157 -16.92 19.31 5.12
C GLY A 157 -18.07 19.60 4.17
N ASP A 158 -17.81 19.50 2.85
CA ASP A 158 -18.76 19.74 1.78
C ASP A 158 -19.70 18.53 1.53
N ALA A 159 -19.53 17.44 2.26
CA ALA A 159 -20.19 16.16 2.07
C ALA A 159 -21.45 15.97 2.95
#